data_f16b829dc08116a84184f3485676171a
#
_entry.id   f16b829dc08116a84184f3485676171a
#
_cell.length_a   1.000
_cell.length_b   1.000
_cell.length_c   1.000
_cell.angle_alpha   90.00
_cell.angle_beta   90.00
_cell.angle_gamma   90.00
#
_symmetry.space_group_name_H-M   'P 1'
#
loop_
_entity.id
_entity.type
_entity.pdbx_description
1 polymer ?
#
loop_
_entity_poly.entity_id
_entity_poly.type
_entity_poly.pdbx_seq_one_letter_code
_entity_poly.pdbx_strand_id
1 'polypeptide(L)'
;MKRQVANKNLITLGIESSCDETGIGIYSSKKGLISHKLFSQVDLHAEYGGVVPELASRDHIQRALPLIKEALSDSHIQLKDLTGIAYTAGPGLSGALLVGGSIAQSLAWGLGIPALGVHHMEGHLLAPLLEVDKPKFPFVALLVSGGHTLLVEVARVGEYKILGESLDDAVGEAFDKTAKILGLGYPGGPALAKLATKGTKDRFTFPRPMTDRPGLDFSFSGLKTFAKNTFIEFPNEKEDIAKAFEVAAIETLTIKCSRALKHTGFKTLVVAGGVSANTSLRQSLNDMTEKLGSNVFYPALDFCTDNGAMIALAGHYRFLAGQANNHYEISIKPRWSLEELQPV
;
A
#
# COMPACT_ATOMS: atom_id res chain seq x y z
N MET A 1 1.19 -17.15 -32.01
CA MET A 1 0.75 -15.79 -31.66
C MET A 1 1.54 -15.07 -30.53
N LYS A 2 2.48 -15.71 -29.83
CA LYS A 2 3.23 -15.10 -28.68
C LYS A 2 4.38 -14.15 -29.03
N ARG A 3 4.76 -13.97 -30.30
CA ARG A 3 5.90 -13.11 -30.71
C ARG A 3 5.54 -11.71 -31.25
N GLN A 4 4.27 -11.32 -31.37
CA GLN A 4 3.88 -10.02 -31.94
C GLN A 4 3.54 -8.95 -30.90
N VAL A 5 3.46 -9.27 -29.60
CA VAL A 5 3.12 -8.29 -28.53
C VAL A 5 4.32 -7.44 -28.12
N ALA A 6 5.56 -7.90 -28.37
CA ALA A 6 6.78 -7.26 -27.88
C ALA A 6 7.11 -5.88 -28.49
N ASN A 7 6.39 -5.41 -29.52
CA ASN A 7 6.69 -4.16 -30.24
C ASN A 7 5.58 -3.09 -30.22
N LYS A 8 4.42 -3.35 -29.60
CA LYS A 8 3.39 -2.35 -29.41
C LYS A 8 3.66 -1.56 -28.12
N ASN A 9 3.64 -0.23 -28.23
CA ASN A 9 3.65 0.63 -27.04
C ASN A 9 2.34 0.41 -26.28
N LEU A 10 2.39 -0.33 -25.20
CA LEU A 10 1.24 -0.54 -24.33
C LEU A 10 1.11 0.68 -23.43
N ILE A 11 -0.05 1.33 -23.42
CA ILE A 11 -0.39 2.46 -22.56
C ILE A 11 -1.55 2.06 -21.66
N THR A 12 -1.27 1.91 -20.37
CA THR A 12 -2.22 1.45 -19.38
C THR A 12 -2.69 2.60 -18.51
N LEU A 13 -4.01 2.81 -18.43
CA LEU A 13 -4.63 3.67 -17.43
C LEU A 13 -4.88 2.83 -16.17
N GLY A 14 -4.43 3.29 -15.00
CA GLY A 14 -4.72 2.69 -13.69
C GLY A 14 -5.70 3.55 -12.90
N ILE A 15 -6.69 2.91 -12.29
CA ILE A 15 -7.71 3.54 -11.44
C ILE A 15 -7.66 2.88 -10.06
N GLU A 16 -7.28 3.66 -9.04
CA GLU A 16 -7.34 3.29 -7.63
C GLU A 16 -8.54 3.95 -6.98
N SER A 17 -9.36 3.15 -6.28
CA SER A 17 -10.51 3.62 -5.52
C SER A 17 -10.90 2.69 -4.39
N SER A 18 -9.96 1.96 -3.80
CA SER A 18 -10.28 0.89 -2.83
C SER A 18 -10.73 1.39 -1.45
N CYS A 19 -10.35 2.61 -1.07
CA CYS A 19 -10.64 3.17 0.25
C CYS A 19 -11.02 4.66 0.19
N ASP A 20 -10.14 5.56 0.60
CA ASP A 20 -10.39 7.00 0.69
C ASP A 20 -9.48 7.86 -0.21
N GLU A 21 -8.68 7.24 -1.06
CA GLU A 21 -7.93 7.90 -2.12
C GLU A 21 -8.51 7.56 -3.51
N THR A 22 -8.70 8.60 -4.34
CA THR A 22 -8.98 8.43 -5.77
C THR A 22 -7.69 8.67 -6.53
N GLY A 23 -7.10 7.60 -7.06
CA GLY A 23 -5.82 7.65 -7.77
C GLY A 23 -5.94 7.30 -9.25
N ILE A 24 -5.29 8.08 -10.10
CA ILE A 24 -5.21 7.82 -11.55
C ILE A 24 -3.73 7.78 -11.95
N GLY A 25 -3.34 6.75 -12.71
CA GLY A 25 -1.99 6.64 -13.24
C GLY A 25 -1.99 6.27 -14.72
N ILE A 26 -1.02 6.76 -15.48
CA ILE A 26 -0.80 6.38 -16.88
C ILE A 26 0.61 5.84 -17.01
N TYR A 27 0.72 4.57 -17.38
CA TYR A 27 1.99 3.86 -17.55
C TYR A 27 2.18 3.38 -18.99
N SER A 28 3.39 3.51 -19.51
CA SER A 28 3.75 3.11 -20.89
C SER A 28 4.92 2.14 -20.88
N SER A 29 4.88 1.12 -21.74
CA SER A 29 6.02 0.22 -21.97
C SER A 29 7.31 0.94 -22.33
N LYS A 30 7.23 2.06 -23.03
CA LYS A 30 8.40 2.79 -23.54
C LYS A 30 8.91 3.87 -22.62
N LYS A 31 8.00 4.56 -21.89
CA LYS A 31 8.32 5.75 -21.10
C LYS A 31 8.25 5.54 -19.60
N GLY A 32 7.75 4.38 -19.15
CA GLY A 32 7.45 4.15 -17.74
C GLY A 32 6.20 4.90 -17.29
N LEU A 33 6.19 5.40 -16.06
CA LEU A 33 5.12 6.25 -15.54
C LEU A 33 5.14 7.60 -16.25
N ILE A 34 4.00 7.98 -16.84
CA ILE A 34 3.86 9.22 -17.63
C ILE A 34 3.12 10.29 -16.82
N SER A 35 2.07 9.88 -16.11
CA SER A 35 1.25 10.79 -15.31
C SER A 35 0.71 10.06 -14.10
N HIS A 36 0.55 10.83 -13.02
CA HIS A 36 -0.02 10.38 -11.76
C HIS A 36 -0.84 11.52 -11.15
N LYS A 37 -2.07 11.23 -10.77
CA LYS A 37 -2.99 12.15 -10.10
C LYS A 37 -3.61 11.46 -8.90
N LEU A 38 -3.71 12.20 -7.81
CA LEU A 38 -4.25 11.72 -6.56
C LEU A 38 -5.16 12.77 -5.92
N PHE A 39 -6.29 12.31 -5.43
CA PHE A 39 -7.16 13.09 -4.55
C PHE A 39 -7.42 12.27 -3.29
N SER A 40 -7.08 12.83 -2.14
CA SER A 40 -7.35 12.21 -0.83
C SER A 40 -8.61 12.79 -0.20
N GLN A 41 -9.41 11.93 0.40
CA GLN A 41 -10.64 12.26 1.11
C GLN A 41 -10.38 12.41 2.63
N VAL A 42 -9.11 12.50 3.06
CA VAL A 42 -8.73 12.58 4.47
C VAL A 42 -9.49 13.69 5.21
N ASP A 43 -9.60 14.89 4.61
CA ASP A 43 -10.29 16.01 5.22
C ASP A 43 -11.79 15.72 5.42
N LEU A 44 -12.44 15.05 4.44
CA LEU A 44 -13.83 14.62 4.54
C LEU A 44 -14.04 13.64 5.71
N HIS A 45 -13.14 12.68 5.85
CA HIS A 45 -13.24 11.61 6.84
C HIS A 45 -12.74 12.03 8.23
N ALA A 46 -11.93 13.08 8.33
CA ALA A 46 -11.44 13.61 9.60
C ALA A 46 -12.57 14.06 10.53
N GLU A 47 -13.65 14.61 9.98
CA GLU A 47 -14.85 15.01 10.73
C GLU A 47 -15.54 13.84 11.45
N TYR A 48 -15.38 12.63 10.91
CA TYR A 48 -15.98 11.38 11.45
C TYR A 48 -14.97 10.56 12.26
N GLY A 49 -13.70 10.98 12.29
CA GLY A 49 -12.64 10.28 13.00
C GLY A 49 -12.25 8.94 12.38
N GLY A 50 -12.45 8.78 11.06
CA GLY A 50 -12.11 7.60 10.26
C GLY A 50 -12.99 7.48 9.01
N VAL A 51 -12.64 6.56 8.11
CA VAL A 51 -13.31 6.39 6.81
C VAL A 51 -14.77 5.97 6.97
N VAL A 52 -15.68 6.68 6.27
CA VAL A 52 -17.09 6.34 6.13
C VAL A 52 -17.32 5.78 4.72
N PRO A 53 -17.56 4.47 4.55
CA PRO A 53 -17.57 3.80 3.25
C PRO A 53 -18.54 4.38 2.22
N GLU A 54 -19.72 4.80 2.69
CA GLU A 54 -20.75 5.40 1.83
C GLU A 54 -20.30 6.75 1.27
N LEU A 55 -19.67 7.59 2.10
CA LEU A 55 -19.15 8.89 1.66
C LEU A 55 -17.98 8.70 0.71
N ALA A 56 -17.07 7.74 1.00
CA ALA A 56 -15.95 7.42 0.13
C ALA A 56 -16.44 7.05 -1.28
N SER A 57 -17.42 6.15 -1.37
CA SER A 57 -17.98 5.72 -2.66
C SER A 57 -18.57 6.88 -3.46
N ARG A 58 -19.28 7.79 -2.81
CA ARG A 58 -19.90 8.97 -3.47
C ARG A 58 -18.86 9.96 -3.97
N ASP A 59 -17.80 10.19 -3.20
CA ASP A 59 -16.74 11.11 -3.61
C ASP A 59 -15.92 10.55 -4.79
N HIS A 60 -15.63 9.26 -4.83
CA HIS A 60 -14.98 8.62 -5.99
C HIS A 60 -15.72 8.87 -7.30
N ILE A 61 -17.07 8.84 -7.30
CA ILE A 61 -17.88 9.14 -8.50
C ILE A 61 -17.60 10.55 -9.01
N GLN A 62 -17.43 11.50 -8.11
CA GLN A 62 -17.20 12.90 -8.46
C GLN A 62 -15.77 13.16 -8.93
N ARG A 63 -14.78 12.46 -8.35
CA ARG A 63 -13.36 12.71 -8.57
C ARG A 63 -12.75 11.96 -9.74
N ALA A 64 -13.16 10.72 -9.99
CA ALA A 64 -12.45 9.85 -10.93
C ALA A 64 -12.37 10.43 -12.35
N LEU A 65 -13.49 10.88 -12.95
CA LEU A 65 -13.50 11.41 -14.31
C LEU A 65 -12.72 12.71 -14.47
N PRO A 66 -12.82 13.72 -13.57
CA PRO A 66 -11.95 14.88 -13.59
C PRO A 66 -10.47 14.53 -13.55
N LEU A 67 -10.06 13.64 -12.62
CA LEU A 67 -8.66 13.21 -12.50
C LEU A 67 -8.15 12.46 -13.74
N ILE A 68 -9.01 11.62 -14.37
CA ILE A 68 -8.65 10.96 -15.64
C ILE A 68 -8.39 12.01 -16.75
N LYS A 69 -9.25 13.02 -16.88
CA LYS A 69 -9.07 14.10 -17.86
C LYS A 69 -7.79 14.88 -17.62
N GLU A 70 -7.51 15.20 -16.36
CA GLU A 70 -6.28 15.89 -15.96
C GLU A 70 -5.03 15.05 -16.26
N ALA A 71 -5.01 13.76 -15.90
CA ALA A 71 -3.91 12.85 -16.17
C ALA A 71 -3.62 12.70 -17.67
N LEU A 72 -4.66 12.62 -18.49
CA LEU A 72 -4.54 12.58 -19.94
C LEU A 72 -3.99 13.88 -20.52
N SER A 73 -4.49 15.02 -20.03
CA SER A 73 -4.01 16.34 -20.46
C SER A 73 -2.53 16.55 -20.18
N ASP A 74 -2.10 16.28 -18.93
CA ASP A 74 -0.72 16.45 -18.50
C ASP A 74 0.25 15.51 -19.21
N SER A 75 -0.23 14.30 -19.55
CA SER A 75 0.56 13.32 -20.30
C SER A 75 0.61 13.57 -21.81
N HIS A 76 -0.19 14.50 -22.32
CA HIS A 76 -0.43 14.71 -23.77
C HIS A 76 -0.88 13.44 -24.49
N ILE A 77 -1.64 12.57 -23.79
CA ILE A 77 -2.22 11.33 -24.29
C ILE A 77 -3.72 11.53 -24.49
N GLN A 78 -4.25 11.03 -25.62
CA GLN A 78 -5.68 11.02 -25.89
C GLN A 78 -6.30 9.69 -25.44
N LEU A 79 -7.58 9.67 -25.13
CA LEU A 79 -8.30 8.44 -24.78
C LEU A 79 -8.09 7.30 -25.78
N LYS A 80 -8.06 7.61 -27.09
CA LYS A 80 -7.83 6.64 -28.17
C LYS A 80 -6.44 6.00 -28.17
N ASP A 81 -5.47 6.60 -27.47
CA ASP A 81 -4.09 6.09 -27.40
C ASP A 81 -3.94 5.05 -26.29
N LEU A 82 -4.91 4.95 -25.38
CA LEU A 82 -4.95 3.92 -24.35
C LEU A 82 -5.13 2.54 -25.00
N THR A 83 -4.42 1.55 -24.42
CA THR A 83 -4.46 0.16 -24.92
C THR A 83 -5.06 -0.81 -23.90
N GLY A 84 -5.25 -0.38 -22.67
CA GLY A 84 -5.86 -1.15 -21.59
C GLY A 84 -6.14 -0.29 -20.37
N ILE A 85 -7.12 -0.70 -19.57
CA ILE A 85 -7.49 -0.04 -18.32
C ILE A 85 -7.38 -1.05 -17.18
N ALA A 86 -6.59 -0.72 -16.16
CA ALA A 86 -6.50 -1.47 -14.92
C ALA A 86 -7.27 -0.74 -13.82
N TYR A 87 -7.96 -1.48 -12.97
CA TYR A 87 -8.67 -0.92 -11.82
C TYR A 87 -8.47 -1.80 -10.60
N THR A 88 -8.51 -1.21 -9.43
CA THR A 88 -8.45 -1.98 -8.19
C THR A 88 -9.74 -2.77 -8.01
N ALA A 89 -9.64 -4.10 -8.09
CA ALA A 89 -10.75 -5.02 -7.90
C ALA A 89 -10.89 -5.52 -6.46
N GLY A 90 -9.88 -5.29 -5.64
CA GLY A 90 -9.82 -5.68 -4.23
C GLY A 90 -8.40 -5.98 -3.74
N PRO A 91 -8.26 -6.19 -2.43
CA PRO A 91 -9.26 -5.95 -1.39
C PRO A 91 -9.58 -4.47 -1.19
N GLY A 92 -10.72 -4.17 -0.51
CA GLY A 92 -11.14 -2.79 -0.24
C GLY A 92 -12.63 -2.66 0.07
N LEU A 93 -13.11 -1.43 0.16
CA LEU A 93 -14.50 -1.10 0.41
C LEU A 93 -15.38 -1.42 -0.80
N SER A 94 -16.38 -2.27 -0.65
CA SER A 94 -17.19 -2.78 -1.76
C SER A 94 -17.76 -1.69 -2.67
N GLY A 95 -18.35 -0.63 -2.10
CA GLY A 95 -18.91 0.48 -2.88
C GLY A 95 -17.86 1.26 -3.64
N ALA A 96 -16.71 1.53 -3.02
CA ALA A 96 -15.59 2.25 -3.61
C ALA A 96 -14.97 1.44 -4.77
N LEU A 97 -14.73 0.14 -4.59
CA LEU A 97 -14.27 -0.79 -5.64
C LEU A 97 -15.24 -0.84 -6.83
N LEU A 98 -16.55 -0.89 -6.56
CA LEU A 98 -17.60 -0.88 -7.61
C LEU A 98 -17.54 0.39 -8.45
N VAL A 99 -17.28 1.54 -7.86
CA VAL A 99 -17.16 2.82 -8.61
C VAL A 99 -15.99 2.76 -9.58
N GLY A 100 -14.78 2.43 -9.11
CA GLY A 100 -13.60 2.32 -9.97
C GLY A 100 -13.77 1.27 -11.06
N GLY A 101 -14.29 0.09 -10.71
CA GLY A 101 -14.57 -0.98 -11.67
C GLY A 101 -15.61 -0.60 -12.71
N SER A 102 -16.69 0.10 -12.32
CA SER A 102 -17.73 0.56 -13.25
C SER A 102 -17.19 1.59 -14.25
N ILE A 103 -16.41 2.56 -13.77
CA ILE A 103 -15.78 3.57 -14.63
C ILE A 103 -14.80 2.90 -15.58
N ALA A 104 -13.92 2.00 -15.10
CA ALA A 104 -12.95 1.29 -15.90
C ALA A 104 -13.59 0.47 -17.02
N GLN A 105 -14.61 -0.34 -16.68
CA GLN A 105 -15.30 -1.20 -17.65
C GLN A 105 -16.10 -0.39 -18.68
N SER A 106 -16.77 0.69 -18.26
CA SER A 106 -17.52 1.57 -19.16
C SER A 106 -16.61 2.27 -20.17
N LEU A 107 -15.46 2.81 -19.70
CA LEU A 107 -14.46 3.43 -20.58
C LEU A 107 -13.85 2.40 -21.54
N ALA A 108 -13.49 1.22 -21.04
CA ALA A 108 -12.91 0.15 -21.85
C ALA A 108 -13.88 -0.30 -22.96
N TRP A 109 -15.16 -0.48 -22.60
CA TRP A 109 -16.20 -0.81 -23.56
C TRP A 109 -16.36 0.26 -24.65
N GLY A 110 -16.42 1.53 -24.25
CA GLY A 110 -16.56 2.66 -25.18
C GLY A 110 -15.36 2.84 -26.13
N LEU A 111 -14.16 2.42 -25.68
CA LEU A 111 -12.92 2.50 -26.46
C LEU A 111 -12.61 1.21 -27.23
N GLY A 112 -13.33 0.12 -27.00
CA GLY A 112 -13.06 -1.19 -27.60
C GLY A 112 -11.71 -1.79 -27.16
N ILE A 113 -11.25 -1.50 -25.93
CA ILE A 113 -10.00 -1.99 -25.34
C ILE A 113 -10.28 -2.86 -24.09
N PRO A 114 -9.35 -3.74 -23.69
CA PRO A 114 -9.56 -4.56 -22.49
C PRO A 114 -9.51 -3.76 -21.20
N ALA A 115 -10.27 -4.23 -20.20
CA ALA A 115 -10.11 -3.83 -18.80
C ALA A 115 -9.71 -5.03 -17.94
N LEU A 116 -8.99 -4.76 -16.83
CA LEU A 116 -8.47 -5.79 -15.93
C LEU A 116 -8.56 -5.34 -14.48
N GLY A 117 -9.16 -6.19 -13.63
CA GLY A 117 -9.11 -6.02 -12.18
C GLY A 117 -7.74 -6.41 -11.61
N VAL A 118 -7.15 -5.52 -10.82
CA VAL A 118 -5.84 -5.67 -10.18
C VAL A 118 -6.03 -5.82 -8.68
N HIS A 119 -5.17 -6.59 -8.05
CA HIS A 119 -5.13 -6.71 -6.60
C HIS A 119 -4.42 -5.50 -5.99
N HIS A 120 -5.08 -4.80 -5.07
CA HIS A 120 -4.59 -3.59 -4.41
C HIS A 120 -3.20 -3.78 -3.79
N MET A 121 -3.02 -4.84 -3.01
CA MET A 121 -1.74 -5.12 -2.34
C MET A 121 -0.63 -5.51 -3.34
N GLU A 122 -0.95 -6.08 -4.50
CA GLU A 122 0.02 -6.28 -5.57
C GLU A 122 0.52 -4.94 -6.11
N GLY A 123 -0.36 -3.94 -6.23
CA GLY A 123 0.04 -2.58 -6.57
C GLY A 123 1.11 -2.07 -5.62
N HIS A 124 0.88 -2.14 -4.32
CA HIS A 124 1.87 -1.74 -3.32
C HIS A 124 3.17 -2.53 -3.39
N LEU A 125 3.11 -3.86 -3.56
CA LEU A 125 4.31 -4.71 -3.70
C LEU A 125 5.19 -4.29 -4.87
N LEU A 126 4.57 -3.85 -5.96
CA LEU A 126 5.24 -3.48 -7.19
C LEU A 126 5.60 -1.98 -7.27
N ALA A 127 5.07 -1.14 -6.38
CA ALA A 127 5.32 0.30 -6.39
C ALA A 127 6.82 0.68 -6.41
N PRO A 128 7.74 0.00 -5.70
CA PRO A 128 9.18 0.28 -5.80
C PRO A 128 9.78 0.01 -7.18
N LEU A 129 9.09 -0.72 -8.06
CA LEU A 129 9.50 -0.89 -9.46
C LEU A 129 9.23 0.36 -10.33
N LEU A 130 8.55 1.37 -9.80
CA LEU A 130 8.41 2.68 -10.43
C LEU A 130 9.68 3.52 -10.32
N GLU A 131 10.55 3.21 -9.34
CA GLU A 131 11.78 3.94 -9.07
C GLU A 131 12.86 3.68 -10.13
N VAL A 132 13.87 4.55 -10.15
CA VAL A 132 15.05 4.39 -11.05
C VAL A 132 15.87 3.17 -10.60
N ASP A 133 16.15 3.08 -9.30
CA ASP A 133 16.79 1.91 -8.69
C ASP A 133 15.73 0.91 -8.24
N LYS A 134 15.64 -0.19 -8.98
CA LYS A 134 14.55 -1.17 -8.83
C LYS A 134 15.02 -2.42 -8.11
N PRO A 135 14.22 -2.95 -7.16
CA PRO A 135 14.49 -4.24 -6.57
C PRO A 135 14.45 -5.34 -7.64
N LYS A 136 15.33 -6.33 -7.49
CA LYS A 136 15.32 -7.54 -8.34
C LYS A 136 14.62 -8.68 -7.61
N PHE A 137 13.82 -9.43 -8.34
CA PHE A 137 13.21 -10.67 -7.82
C PHE A 137 14.28 -11.77 -7.64
N PRO A 138 14.13 -12.69 -6.67
CA PRO A 138 13.11 -12.67 -5.62
C PRO A 138 13.44 -11.72 -4.47
N PHE A 139 12.44 -11.32 -3.69
CA PHE A 139 12.63 -10.49 -2.49
C PHE A 139 11.60 -10.80 -1.39
N VAL A 140 11.90 -10.40 -0.16
CA VAL A 140 10.92 -10.31 0.92
C VAL A 140 10.28 -8.93 0.88
N ALA A 141 8.96 -8.85 1.00
CA ALA A 141 8.25 -7.59 1.12
C ALA A 141 7.60 -7.43 2.50
N LEU A 142 7.73 -6.26 3.10
CA LEU A 142 6.97 -5.79 4.23
C LEU A 142 5.90 -4.82 3.72
N LEU A 143 4.63 -5.23 3.76
CA LEU A 143 3.49 -4.38 3.46
C LEU A 143 2.91 -3.84 4.77
N VAL A 144 2.92 -2.53 4.94
CA VAL A 144 2.48 -1.86 6.18
C VAL A 144 1.60 -0.65 5.85
N SER A 145 0.30 -0.80 6.04
CA SER A 145 -0.70 0.22 5.78
C SER A 145 -1.65 0.41 6.98
N GLY A 146 -2.66 1.25 6.84
CA GLY A 146 -3.74 1.38 7.81
C GLY A 146 -4.52 0.10 8.04
N GLY A 147 -4.71 -0.72 6.99
CA GLY A 147 -5.51 -1.95 7.05
C GLY A 147 -4.71 -3.26 7.06
N HIS A 148 -3.43 -3.24 6.69
CA HIS A 148 -2.66 -4.47 6.50
C HIS A 148 -1.26 -4.39 7.10
N THR A 149 -0.81 -5.52 7.63
CA THR A 149 0.60 -5.76 8.02
C THR A 149 0.95 -7.17 7.62
N LEU A 150 1.73 -7.30 6.55
CA LEU A 150 2.09 -8.58 5.93
C LEU A 150 3.60 -8.67 5.69
N LEU A 151 4.16 -9.84 5.89
CA LEU A 151 5.44 -10.25 5.33
C LEU A 151 5.17 -11.22 4.19
N VAL A 152 5.70 -10.93 3.01
CA VAL A 152 5.42 -11.68 1.78
C VAL A 152 6.73 -12.08 1.11
N GLU A 153 6.85 -13.34 0.76
CA GLU A 153 7.85 -13.82 -0.19
C GLU A 153 7.36 -13.55 -1.60
N VAL A 154 8.16 -12.85 -2.38
CA VAL A 154 7.84 -12.44 -3.74
C VAL A 154 8.84 -13.08 -4.68
N ALA A 155 8.44 -14.18 -5.33
CA ALA A 155 9.30 -14.88 -6.29
C ALA A 155 9.36 -14.14 -7.63
N ARG A 156 8.23 -13.65 -8.10
CA ARG A 156 8.02 -12.82 -9.30
C ARG A 156 6.63 -12.20 -9.26
N VAL A 157 6.28 -11.38 -10.24
CA VAL A 157 4.94 -10.80 -10.34
C VAL A 157 3.89 -11.91 -10.41
N GLY A 158 2.88 -11.84 -9.55
CA GLY A 158 1.79 -12.82 -9.46
C GLY A 158 2.12 -14.09 -8.67
N GLU A 159 3.35 -14.25 -8.16
CA GLU A 159 3.76 -15.41 -7.36
C GLU A 159 4.20 -14.95 -5.97
N TYR A 160 3.25 -15.02 -5.04
CA TYR A 160 3.36 -14.49 -3.68
C TYR A 160 3.06 -15.58 -2.66
N LYS A 161 3.81 -15.58 -1.56
CA LYS A 161 3.58 -16.43 -0.41
C LYS A 161 3.58 -15.58 0.85
N ILE A 162 2.50 -15.63 1.62
CA ILE A 162 2.42 -14.94 2.90
C ILE A 162 3.29 -15.69 3.91
N LEU A 163 4.30 -15.02 4.44
CA LEU A 163 5.21 -15.55 5.46
C LEU A 163 4.70 -15.29 6.87
N GLY A 164 3.96 -14.21 7.06
CA GLY A 164 3.35 -13.82 8.31
C GLY A 164 2.46 -12.59 8.14
N GLU A 165 1.48 -12.44 9.01
CA GLU A 165 0.50 -11.36 8.98
C GLU A 165 0.15 -10.90 10.39
N SER A 166 -0.51 -9.74 10.53
CA SER A 166 -1.05 -9.34 11.82
C SER A 166 -2.30 -10.13 12.15
N LEU A 167 -2.31 -10.76 13.33
CA LEU A 167 -3.42 -11.57 13.82
C LEU A 167 -4.55 -10.72 14.43
N ASP A 168 -4.31 -9.42 14.59
CA ASP A 168 -5.26 -8.46 15.16
C ASP A 168 -5.17 -7.10 14.43
N ASP A 169 -4.91 -5.98 15.11
CA ASP A 169 -4.78 -4.67 14.48
C ASP A 169 -3.57 -4.66 13.50
N ALA A 170 -3.73 -4.05 12.34
CA ALA A 170 -2.60 -3.66 11.51
C ALA A 170 -1.75 -2.61 12.24
N VAL A 171 -0.45 -2.52 11.91
CA VAL A 171 0.44 -1.56 12.56
C VAL A 171 -0.02 -0.11 12.36
N GLY A 172 -0.48 0.26 11.15
CA GLY A 172 -1.01 1.61 10.89
C GLY A 172 -2.27 1.88 11.70
N GLU A 173 -3.20 0.93 11.77
CA GLU A 173 -4.38 1.01 12.62
C GLU A 173 -4.02 1.18 14.11
N ALA A 174 -2.98 0.49 14.57
CA ALA A 174 -2.50 0.63 15.95
C ALA A 174 -1.91 2.04 16.21
N PHE A 175 -1.21 2.62 15.22
CA PHE A 175 -0.76 4.02 15.25
C PHE A 175 -1.94 4.99 15.35
N ASP A 176 -2.95 4.84 14.47
CA ASP A 176 -4.13 5.73 14.45
C ASP A 176 -4.95 5.64 15.73
N LYS A 177 -5.20 4.43 16.21
CA LYS A 177 -5.91 4.21 17.49
C LYS A 177 -5.16 4.78 18.69
N THR A 178 -3.82 4.63 18.72
CA THR A 178 -2.99 5.20 19.79
C THR A 178 -2.96 6.72 19.71
N ALA A 179 -2.85 7.30 18.52
CA ALA A 179 -2.96 8.73 18.31
C ALA A 179 -4.29 9.29 18.85
N LYS A 180 -5.40 8.60 18.56
CA LYS A 180 -6.73 8.96 19.07
C LYS A 180 -6.78 8.92 20.60
N ILE A 181 -6.17 7.92 21.26
CA ILE A 181 -6.07 7.82 22.72
C ILE A 181 -5.31 9.02 23.29
N LEU A 182 -4.23 9.45 22.64
CA LEU A 182 -3.44 10.61 23.06
C LEU A 182 -4.08 11.98 22.73
N GLY A 183 -5.26 11.96 22.06
CA GLY A 183 -5.98 13.19 21.66
C GLY A 183 -5.37 13.87 20.45
N LEU A 184 -4.70 13.14 19.57
CA LEU A 184 -4.18 13.62 18.29
C LEU A 184 -5.28 13.48 17.22
N GLY A 185 -5.19 14.31 16.17
CA GLY A 185 -6.14 14.29 15.06
C GLY A 185 -6.01 13.07 14.14
N TYR A 186 -6.76 13.08 13.06
CA TYR A 186 -6.69 12.09 11.98
C TYR A 186 -6.07 12.75 10.72
N PRO A 187 -5.19 12.06 9.95
CA PRO A 187 -4.64 10.72 10.22
C PRO A 187 -3.67 10.70 11.42
N GLY A 188 -3.81 9.69 12.26
CA GLY A 188 -3.11 9.62 13.53
C GLY A 188 -1.64 9.22 13.43
N GLY A 189 -1.29 8.35 12.48
CA GLY A 189 0.07 7.83 12.32
C GLY A 189 1.13 8.91 12.18
N PRO A 190 1.02 9.84 11.21
CA PRO A 190 1.94 10.97 11.06
C PRO A 190 1.99 11.89 12.29
N ALA A 191 0.82 12.15 12.92
CA ALA A 191 0.73 12.99 14.11
C ALA A 191 1.46 12.35 15.30
N LEU A 192 1.28 11.04 15.52
CA LEU A 192 1.96 10.28 16.56
C LEU A 192 3.47 10.23 16.32
N ALA A 193 3.91 9.94 15.11
CA ALA A 193 5.33 9.92 14.75
C ALA A 193 5.98 11.29 14.99
N LYS A 194 5.31 12.39 14.63
CA LYS A 194 5.76 13.76 14.92
C LYS A 194 5.84 14.04 16.42
N LEU A 195 4.86 13.57 17.21
CA LEU A 195 4.89 13.71 18.66
C LEU A 195 6.04 12.92 19.27
N ALA A 196 6.28 11.69 18.81
CA ALA A 196 7.35 10.80 19.26
C ALA A 196 8.76 11.40 19.09
N THR A 197 8.97 12.34 18.14
CA THR A 197 10.26 13.03 18.01
C THR A 197 10.63 13.90 19.20
N LYS A 198 9.64 14.30 20.01
CA LYS A 198 9.82 15.14 21.19
C LYS A 198 9.99 14.30 22.47
N GLY A 199 9.67 13.01 22.41
CA GLY A 199 9.73 12.12 23.55
C GLY A 199 11.15 11.69 23.91
N THR A 200 11.36 11.41 25.18
CA THR A 200 12.61 10.89 25.75
C THR A 200 12.74 9.41 25.48
N LYS A 201 13.87 9.00 24.93
CA LYS A 201 14.15 7.58 24.74
C LYS A 201 14.23 6.88 26.12
N ASP A 202 13.69 5.65 26.17
CA ASP A 202 13.76 4.76 27.33
C ASP A 202 13.03 5.25 28.63
N ARG A 203 12.18 6.32 28.51
CA ARG A 203 11.31 6.73 29.64
C ARG A 203 10.28 5.65 29.98
N PHE A 204 9.70 5.04 28.96
CA PHE A 204 8.82 3.88 29.09
C PHE A 204 9.32 2.72 28.24
N THR A 205 9.19 1.50 28.75
CA THR A 205 9.50 0.28 27.99
C THR A 205 8.21 -0.45 27.65
N PHE A 206 7.80 -0.39 26.37
CA PHE A 206 6.62 -1.08 25.88
C PHE A 206 6.99 -2.52 25.44
N PRO A 207 6.06 -3.47 25.47
CA PRO A 207 6.32 -4.83 25.00
C PRO A 207 6.58 -4.87 23.49
N ARG A 208 7.29 -5.91 23.02
CA ARG A 208 7.47 -6.25 21.59
C ARG A 208 6.69 -7.53 21.31
N PRO A 209 5.40 -7.41 20.95
CA PRO A 209 4.54 -8.59 20.89
C PRO A 209 5.07 -9.65 19.91
N MET A 210 4.94 -10.92 20.27
CA MET A 210 5.29 -12.08 19.46
C MET A 210 6.77 -12.17 19.00
N THR A 211 7.67 -11.35 19.56
CA THR A 211 9.10 -11.44 19.24
C THR A 211 9.83 -12.47 20.10
N ASP A 212 9.24 -12.89 21.21
CA ASP A 212 9.73 -13.90 22.16
C ASP A 212 9.53 -15.36 21.71
N ARG A 213 8.78 -15.56 20.62
CA ARG A 213 8.42 -16.87 20.07
C ARG A 213 8.82 -17.00 18.60
N PRO A 214 8.92 -18.23 18.06
CA PRO A 214 9.16 -18.46 16.63
C PRO A 214 7.96 -17.96 15.79
N GLY A 215 8.19 -17.87 14.45
CA GLY A 215 7.18 -17.43 13.49
C GLY A 215 7.31 -15.95 13.13
N LEU A 216 6.54 -15.56 12.11
CA LEU A 216 6.65 -14.27 11.44
C LEU A 216 5.38 -13.40 11.59
N ASP A 217 4.35 -13.92 12.25
CA ASP A 217 3.12 -13.17 12.52
C ASP A 217 3.34 -12.03 13.50
N PHE A 218 2.46 -11.03 13.42
CA PHE A 218 2.47 -9.84 14.25
C PHE A 218 1.22 -9.76 15.13
N SER A 219 1.27 -8.89 16.13
CA SER A 219 0.13 -8.46 16.93
C SER A 219 0.42 -7.06 17.46
N PHE A 220 -0.54 -6.15 17.33
CA PHE A 220 -0.39 -4.75 17.76
C PHE A 220 -1.51 -4.27 18.69
N SER A 221 -2.62 -5.01 18.82
CA SER A 221 -3.74 -4.61 19.68
C SER A 221 -3.37 -4.48 21.16
N GLY A 222 -2.49 -5.37 21.64
CA GLY A 222 -1.96 -5.32 23.01
C GLY A 222 -1.10 -4.07 23.26
N LEU A 223 -0.34 -3.63 22.24
CA LEU A 223 0.51 -2.45 22.33
C LEU A 223 -0.31 -1.16 22.54
N LYS A 224 -1.43 -1.04 21.79
CA LYS A 224 -2.42 0.03 21.96
C LYS A 224 -3.01 0.06 23.36
N THR A 225 -3.35 -1.12 23.89
CA THR A 225 -3.90 -1.24 25.27
C THR A 225 -2.87 -0.81 26.31
N PHE A 226 -1.61 -1.18 26.10
CA PHE A 226 -0.51 -0.77 26.98
C PHE A 226 -0.34 0.77 26.96
N ALA A 227 -0.35 1.38 25.75
CA ALA A 227 -0.28 2.83 25.62
C ALA A 227 -1.43 3.55 26.33
N LYS A 228 -2.67 3.03 26.22
CA LYS A 228 -3.84 3.56 26.94
C LYS A 228 -3.65 3.55 28.45
N ASN A 229 -3.20 2.42 29.00
CA ASN A 229 -3.02 2.28 30.45
C ASN A 229 -1.91 3.21 30.95
N THR A 230 -0.79 3.30 30.23
CA THR A 230 0.30 4.23 30.55
C THR A 230 -0.17 5.68 30.49
N PHE A 231 -1.02 6.04 29.51
CA PHE A 231 -1.56 7.40 29.44
C PHE A 231 -2.54 7.74 30.57
N ILE A 232 -3.31 6.78 31.05
CA ILE A 232 -4.16 6.97 32.24
C ILE A 232 -3.31 7.27 33.47
N GLU A 233 -2.18 6.57 33.64
CA GLU A 233 -1.27 6.74 34.77
C GLU A 233 -0.41 8.01 34.65
N PHE A 234 0.02 8.35 33.42
CA PHE A 234 0.92 9.48 33.12
C PHE A 234 0.33 10.42 32.05
N PRO A 235 -0.77 11.15 32.33
CA PRO A 235 -1.51 11.90 31.31
C PRO A 235 -0.74 13.11 30.73
N ASN A 236 0.31 13.56 31.39
CA ASN A 236 1.14 14.70 30.98
C ASN A 236 2.40 14.28 30.19
N GLU A 237 2.62 12.97 29.96
CA GLU A 237 3.81 12.42 29.29
C GLU A 237 3.49 11.85 27.90
N LYS A 238 2.65 12.56 27.12
CA LYS A 238 2.18 12.09 25.79
C LYS A 238 3.33 11.84 24.81
N GLU A 239 4.34 12.71 24.83
CA GLU A 239 5.51 12.64 23.98
C GLU A 239 6.30 11.34 24.23
N ASP A 240 6.53 11.03 25.51
CA ASP A 240 7.29 9.86 25.92
C ASP A 240 6.52 8.55 25.65
N ILE A 241 5.19 8.57 25.85
CA ILE A 241 4.30 7.46 25.49
C ILE A 241 4.29 7.22 23.98
N ALA A 242 4.19 8.28 23.18
CA ALA A 242 4.24 8.19 21.72
C ALA A 242 5.60 7.62 21.26
N LYS A 243 6.69 8.06 21.88
CA LYS A 243 8.04 7.55 21.60
C LYS A 243 8.18 6.07 21.94
N ALA A 244 7.73 5.65 23.10
CA ALA A 244 7.81 4.25 23.53
C ALA A 244 6.96 3.33 22.64
N PHE A 245 5.77 3.79 22.23
CA PHE A 245 4.91 3.07 21.28
C PHE A 245 5.59 2.91 19.92
N GLU A 246 6.08 4.02 19.34
CA GLU A 246 6.75 4.01 18.03
C GLU A 246 7.95 3.07 18.03
N VAL A 247 8.82 3.17 19.04
CA VAL A 247 10.01 2.31 19.19
C VAL A 247 9.60 0.84 19.24
N ALA A 248 8.60 0.48 20.06
CA ALA A 248 8.15 -0.90 20.21
C ALA A 248 7.57 -1.47 18.91
N ALA A 249 6.75 -0.69 18.19
CA ALA A 249 6.17 -1.10 16.93
C ALA A 249 7.26 -1.32 15.86
N ILE A 250 8.18 -0.35 15.72
CA ILE A 250 9.26 -0.41 14.73
C ILE A 250 10.23 -1.57 15.02
N GLU A 251 10.63 -1.77 16.26
CA GLU A 251 11.50 -2.90 16.63
C GLU A 251 10.82 -4.25 16.35
N THR A 252 9.52 -4.37 16.61
CA THR A 252 8.75 -5.58 16.28
C THR A 252 8.81 -5.86 14.77
N LEU A 253 8.54 -4.86 13.94
CA LEU A 253 8.63 -4.99 12.47
C LEU A 253 10.05 -5.36 12.03
N THR A 254 11.06 -4.68 12.55
CA THR A 254 12.47 -4.89 12.19
C THR A 254 12.96 -6.30 12.55
N ILE A 255 12.61 -6.81 13.74
CA ILE A 255 12.94 -8.18 14.18
C ILE A 255 12.32 -9.20 13.23
N LYS A 256 11.04 -9.03 12.86
CA LYS A 256 10.35 -9.96 11.96
C LYS A 256 10.88 -9.90 10.54
N CYS A 257 11.22 -8.71 10.01
CA CYS A 257 11.89 -8.58 8.71
C CYS A 257 13.26 -9.28 8.70
N SER A 258 14.06 -9.11 9.75
CA SER A 258 15.34 -9.81 9.90
C SER A 258 15.17 -11.34 9.89
N ARG A 259 14.14 -11.84 10.59
CA ARG A 259 13.81 -13.27 10.60
C ARG A 259 13.36 -13.75 9.22
N ALA A 260 12.54 -13.00 8.52
CA ALA A 260 12.05 -13.34 7.19
C ALA A 260 13.19 -13.43 6.17
N LEU A 261 14.11 -12.45 6.16
CA LEU A 261 15.31 -12.49 5.31
C LEU A 261 16.19 -13.72 5.60
N LYS A 262 16.38 -14.06 6.90
CA LYS A 262 17.15 -15.26 7.29
C LYS A 262 16.42 -16.55 6.90
N HIS A 263 15.09 -16.58 7.02
CA HIS A 263 14.28 -17.75 6.69
C HIS A 263 14.27 -18.05 5.20
N THR A 264 14.13 -17.03 4.35
CA THR A 264 14.11 -17.17 2.89
C THR A 264 15.52 -17.26 2.27
N GLY A 265 16.52 -16.74 2.95
CA GLY A 265 17.87 -16.57 2.39
C GLY A 265 18.00 -15.42 1.40
N PHE A 266 16.91 -14.66 1.17
CA PHE A 266 16.93 -13.53 0.24
C PHE A 266 17.73 -12.35 0.80
N LYS A 267 18.29 -11.54 -0.11
CA LYS A 267 19.14 -10.39 0.21
C LYS A 267 18.46 -9.05 -0.07
N THR A 268 17.21 -9.07 -0.46
CA THR A 268 16.45 -7.88 -0.80
C THR A 268 15.20 -7.81 0.06
N LEU A 269 15.01 -6.68 0.73
CA LEU A 269 13.78 -6.30 1.42
C LEU A 269 13.11 -5.18 0.64
N VAL A 270 11.83 -5.30 0.38
CA VAL A 270 10.97 -4.22 -0.15
C VAL A 270 10.03 -3.78 0.96
N VAL A 271 9.83 -2.49 1.13
CA VAL A 271 8.90 -1.96 2.14
C VAL A 271 7.92 -1.02 1.47
N ALA A 272 6.63 -1.30 1.59
CA ALA A 272 5.56 -0.57 0.91
C ALA A 272 4.33 -0.38 1.81
N GLY A 273 3.41 0.49 1.38
CA GLY A 273 2.24 0.93 2.14
C GLY A 273 2.53 2.19 2.96
N GLY A 274 1.48 2.88 3.42
CA GLY A 274 1.58 4.23 4.02
C GLY A 274 2.54 4.34 5.20
N VAL A 275 2.65 3.29 6.05
CA VAL A 275 3.59 3.29 7.19
C VAL A 275 5.06 3.24 6.74
N SER A 276 5.34 2.82 5.49
CA SER A 276 6.70 2.86 4.93
C SER A 276 7.26 4.28 4.79
N ALA A 277 6.44 5.30 4.89
CA ALA A 277 6.86 6.70 4.94
C ALA A 277 7.47 7.11 6.30
N ASN A 278 7.28 6.32 7.38
CA ASN A 278 7.82 6.62 8.71
C ASN A 278 9.36 6.59 8.68
N THR A 279 9.97 7.73 9.02
CA THR A 279 11.44 7.89 8.95
C THR A 279 12.19 7.02 9.95
N SER A 280 11.64 6.83 11.16
CA SER A 280 12.23 5.97 12.19
C SER A 280 12.22 4.50 11.76
N LEU A 281 11.14 4.05 11.07
CA LEU A 281 11.07 2.72 10.49
C LEU A 281 12.12 2.53 9.39
N ARG A 282 12.22 3.48 8.46
CA ARG A 282 13.24 3.45 7.39
C ARG A 282 14.65 3.36 7.97
N GLN A 283 14.97 4.18 8.96
CA GLN A 283 16.29 4.13 9.60
C GLN A 283 16.56 2.76 10.24
N SER A 284 15.62 2.22 11.01
CA SER A 284 15.77 0.92 11.67
C SER A 284 15.96 -0.23 10.68
N LEU A 285 15.22 -0.20 9.55
CA LEU A 285 15.35 -1.23 8.52
C LEU A 285 16.64 -1.08 7.70
N ASN A 286 17.11 0.15 7.44
CA ASN A 286 18.41 0.39 6.81
C ASN A 286 19.54 -0.19 7.67
N ASP A 287 19.57 0.15 8.96
CA ASP A 287 20.58 -0.35 9.90
C ASP A 287 20.56 -1.87 10.01
N MET A 288 19.36 -2.48 9.99
CA MET A 288 19.19 -3.92 10.05
C MET A 288 19.69 -4.61 8.78
N THR A 289 19.35 -4.08 7.59
CA THR A 289 19.75 -4.67 6.31
C THR A 289 21.24 -4.52 6.08
N GLU A 290 21.85 -3.39 6.45
CA GLU A 290 23.30 -3.20 6.41
C GLU A 290 24.02 -4.26 7.24
N LYS A 291 23.60 -4.49 8.51
CA LYS A 291 24.16 -5.53 9.39
C LYS A 291 24.03 -6.95 8.82
N LEU A 292 23.01 -7.21 7.99
CA LEU A 292 22.78 -8.51 7.36
C LEU A 292 23.45 -8.65 5.98
N GLY A 293 24.13 -7.61 5.47
CA GLY A 293 24.64 -7.57 4.10
C GLY A 293 23.51 -7.74 3.08
N SER A 294 22.38 -7.10 3.32
CA SER A 294 21.16 -7.12 2.50
C SER A 294 20.83 -5.68 2.06
N ASN A 295 19.95 -5.55 1.06
CA ASN A 295 19.50 -4.25 0.56
C ASN A 295 18.02 -4.03 0.92
N VAL A 296 17.63 -2.78 1.11
CA VAL A 296 16.22 -2.39 1.30
C VAL A 296 15.81 -1.36 0.26
N PHE A 297 14.58 -1.50 -0.27
CA PHE A 297 13.98 -0.63 -1.27
C PHE A 297 12.65 -0.10 -0.77
N TYR A 298 12.41 1.18 -1.04
CA TYR A 298 11.17 1.88 -0.72
C TYR A 298 10.65 2.57 -1.98
N PRO A 299 9.33 2.73 -2.13
CA PRO A 299 8.81 3.67 -3.13
C PRO A 299 9.11 5.11 -2.71
N ALA A 300 9.07 6.03 -3.67
CA ALA A 300 9.02 7.47 -3.38
C ALA A 300 7.85 7.77 -2.44
N LEU A 301 7.92 8.85 -1.68
CA LEU A 301 6.90 9.17 -0.68
C LEU A 301 5.50 9.28 -1.29
N ASP A 302 5.39 9.80 -2.51
CA ASP A 302 4.15 9.95 -3.26
C ASP A 302 3.50 8.60 -3.65
N PHE A 303 4.27 7.50 -3.60
CA PHE A 303 3.80 6.15 -3.92
C PHE A 303 3.70 5.23 -2.69
N CYS A 304 3.92 5.77 -1.48
CA CYS A 304 3.75 5.00 -0.25
C CYS A 304 2.27 4.74 0.07
N THR A 305 1.40 5.74 -0.16
CA THR A 305 -0.05 5.63 0.03
C THR A 305 -0.74 5.08 -1.21
N ASP A 306 -2.05 4.84 -1.13
CA ASP A 306 -2.87 4.38 -2.23
C ASP A 306 -2.78 5.34 -3.42
N ASN A 307 -2.51 4.81 -4.61
CA ASN A 307 -2.30 5.64 -5.80
C ASN A 307 -2.58 4.89 -7.11
N GLY A 308 -2.89 5.66 -8.17
CA GLY A 308 -3.19 5.07 -9.48
C GLY A 308 -1.97 4.55 -10.25
N ALA A 309 -0.76 5.05 -9.92
CA ALA A 309 0.47 4.64 -10.61
C ALA A 309 0.81 3.17 -10.32
N MET A 310 0.65 2.70 -9.07
CA MET A 310 0.86 1.31 -8.68
C MET A 310 -0.11 0.36 -9.39
N ILE A 311 -1.36 0.78 -9.59
CA ILE A 311 -2.38 0.01 -10.30
C ILE A 311 -2.12 -0.02 -11.80
N ALA A 312 -1.70 1.11 -12.38
CA ALA A 312 -1.28 1.16 -13.78
C ALA A 312 -0.11 0.21 -14.05
N LEU A 313 0.90 0.19 -13.16
CA LEU A 313 2.07 -0.68 -13.28
C LEU A 313 1.68 -2.16 -13.15
N ALA A 314 0.94 -2.54 -12.11
CA ALA A 314 0.52 -3.92 -11.90
C ALA A 314 -0.34 -4.42 -13.06
N GLY A 315 -1.31 -3.63 -13.51
CA GLY A 315 -2.11 -3.93 -14.69
C GLY A 315 -1.28 -4.05 -15.95
N HIS A 316 -0.26 -3.20 -16.10
CA HIS A 316 0.64 -3.25 -17.24
C HIS A 316 1.39 -4.59 -17.34
N TYR A 317 1.95 -5.09 -16.24
CA TYR A 317 2.59 -6.42 -16.21
C TYR A 317 1.61 -7.54 -16.58
N ARG A 318 0.39 -7.48 -16.06
CA ARG A 318 -0.66 -8.47 -16.35
C ARG A 318 -1.13 -8.42 -17.79
N PHE A 319 -1.26 -7.24 -18.40
CA PHE A 319 -1.54 -7.09 -19.83
C PHE A 319 -0.42 -7.67 -20.71
N LEU A 320 0.86 -7.43 -20.35
CA LEU A 320 2.01 -8.02 -21.04
C LEU A 320 1.99 -9.56 -20.99
N ALA A 321 1.50 -10.13 -19.91
CA ALA A 321 1.32 -11.58 -19.76
C ALA A 321 0.08 -12.14 -20.50
N GLY A 322 -0.71 -11.27 -21.13
CA GLY A 322 -1.91 -11.67 -21.86
C GLY A 322 -3.11 -11.99 -20.99
N GLN A 323 -3.14 -11.50 -19.76
CA GLN A 323 -4.25 -11.71 -18.80
C GLN A 323 -5.41 -10.71 -19.01
N ALA A 324 -5.56 -10.19 -20.22
CA ALA A 324 -6.65 -9.28 -20.56
C ALA A 324 -8.01 -10.01 -20.52
N ASN A 325 -9.02 -9.37 -19.92
CA ASN A 325 -10.40 -9.83 -20.00
C ASN A 325 -11.18 -8.96 -20.99
N ASN A 326 -11.74 -9.58 -22.03
CA ASN A 326 -12.58 -8.91 -23.03
C ASN A 326 -14.09 -8.98 -22.71
N HIS A 327 -14.44 -9.58 -21.58
CA HIS A 327 -15.81 -9.62 -21.07
C HIS A 327 -15.99 -8.44 -20.12
N TYR A 328 -16.68 -7.40 -20.52
CA TYR A 328 -16.88 -6.17 -19.75
C TYR A 328 -17.70 -6.38 -18.46
N GLU A 329 -17.37 -7.42 -17.73
CA GLU A 329 -17.97 -7.79 -16.45
C GLU A 329 -17.25 -7.07 -15.30
N ILE A 330 -18.03 -6.44 -14.42
CA ILE A 330 -17.50 -5.81 -13.22
C ILE A 330 -17.35 -6.91 -12.16
N SER A 331 -16.12 -7.28 -11.86
CA SER A 331 -15.81 -8.22 -10.80
C SER A 331 -14.99 -7.50 -9.71
N ILE A 332 -15.51 -7.51 -8.49
CA ILE A 332 -14.81 -7.01 -7.32
C ILE A 332 -14.69 -8.10 -6.26
N LYS A 333 -13.60 -8.04 -5.48
CA LYS A 333 -13.31 -8.97 -4.39
C LYS A 333 -12.93 -8.17 -3.14
N PRO A 334 -13.88 -7.68 -2.33
CA PRO A 334 -13.61 -6.88 -1.13
C PRO A 334 -12.67 -7.56 -0.14
N ARG A 335 -12.67 -8.90 -0.13
CA ARG A 335 -11.69 -9.76 0.54
C ARG A 335 -11.04 -10.62 -0.51
N TRP A 336 -9.75 -10.49 -0.67
CA TRP A 336 -8.98 -11.20 -1.68
C TRP A 336 -7.57 -11.48 -1.15
N SER A 337 -7.14 -12.74 -1.19
CA SER A 337 -5.78 -13.11 -0.78
C SER A 337 -4.79 -12.90 -1.93
N LEU A 338 -3.58 -12.42 -1.61
CA LEU A 338 -2.46 -12.35 -2.56
C LEU A 338 -2.10 -13.73 -3.15
N GLU A 339 -2.26 -14.79 -2.37
CA GLU A 339 -1.92 -16.16 -2.77
C GLU A 339 -2.88 -16.75 -3.82
N GLU A 340 -4.04 -16.11 -4.06
CA GLU A 340 -4.97 -16.49 -5.13
C GLU A 340 -4.55 -15.95 -6.51
N LEU A 341 -3.52 -15.10 -6.57
CA LEU A 341 -3.08 -14.50 -7.80
C LEU A 341 -2.34 -15.51 -8.68
N GLN A 342 -2.52 -15.37 -10.00
CA GLN A 342 -1.82 -16.21 -10.96
C GLN A 342 -0.49 -15.56 -11.36
N PRO A 343 0.57 -16.35 -11.54
CA PRO A 343 1.87 -15.86 -12.04
C PRO A 343 1.75 -15.16 -13.40
N VAL A 344 2.65 -14.18 -13.60
CA VAL A 344 2.79 -13.38 -14.82
C VAL A 344 4.04 -13.76 -15.58
#